data_5c30a7135f161933d16fa9cb06697391
#
_entry.id   5c30a7135f161933d16fa9cb06697391
#
_cell.length_a   1.000
_cell.length_b   1.000
_cell.length_c   1.000
_cell.angle_alpha   90.00
_cell.angle_beta   90.00
_cell.angle_gamma   90.00
#
_symmetry.space_group_name_H-M   'P 1'
#
loop_
_entity.id
_entity.type
_entity.pdbx_description
1 polymer ?
#
loop_
_entity_poly.entity_id
_entity_poly.type
_entity_poly.pdbx_seq_one_letter_code
_entity_poly.pdbx_strand_id
1 'polypeptide(L)'
;MDVFPPYLFRELDKRQREELKKGRDVISLAVGDPDLPTPRPITDFAAREVKKPANHRYPYGRGTERLRRAIASWHYKRHGLKLDPETEVTVLIGSKEGIAHLPFALLDRGDAALIPDPAYPAYKTGVLLSGARVEPLPLREENDFLPEFGAINRAALARAR
;
A
#
# COMPACT_ATOMS: atom_id res chain seq x y z
N MET A 1 7.49 -21.81 4.26
CA MET A 1 7.35 -20.52 4.98
C MET A 1 8.61 -19.66 4.92
N ASP A 2 9.70 -20.17 4.42
CA ASP A 2 11.02 -19.49 4.38
C ASP A 2 11.16 -18.46 3.25
N VAL A 3 10.09 -18.25 2.46
CA VAL A 3 10.09 -17.29 1.33
C VAL A 3 9.93 -15.84 1.79
N PHE A 4 9.42 -15.64 3.00
CA PHE A 4 9.14 -14.30 3.53
C PHE A 4 10.28 -13.85 4.45
N PRO A 5 10.99 -12.76 4.10
CA PRO A 5 11.98 -12.20 5.00
C PRO A 5 11.29 -11.67 6.26
N PRO A 6 12.02 -11.59 7.39
CA PRO A 6 11.52 -10.93 8.60
C PRO A 6 11.00 -9.52 8.27
N TYR A 7 9.92 -9.11 8.94
CA TYR A 7 9.35 -7.79 8.70
C TYR A 7 10.33 -6.70 9.15
N LEU A 8 10.87 -5.97 8.20
CA LEU A 8 11.96 -4.99 8.39
C LEU A 8 11.72 -4.01 9.53
N PHE A 9 10.52 -3.43 9.61
CA PHE A 9 10.21 -2.44 10.65
C PHE A 9 10.23 -3.00 12.06
N ARG A 10 9.93 -4.29 12.24
CA ARG A 10 10.04 -4.98 13.54
C ARG A 10 11.51 -5.09 13.98
N GLU A 11 12.38 -5.38 13.05
CA GLU A 11 13.82 -5.48 13.33
C GLU A 11 14.42 -4.11 13.66
N LEU A 12 14.02 -3.07 12.92
CA LEU A 12 14.43 -1.69 13.19
C LEU A 12 13.95 -1.20 14.57
N ASP A 13 12.68 -1.46 14.92
CA ASP A 13 12.13 -1.11 16.24
C ASP A 13 12.89 -1.82 17.38
N LYS A 14 13.21 -3.10 17.19
CA LYS A 14 14.01 -3.86 18.16
C LYS A 14 15.40 -3.22 18.37
N ARG A 15 16.11 -2.91 17.29
CA ARG A 15 17.44 -2.26 17.36
C ARG A 15 17.36 -0.89 18.01
N GLN A 16 16.38 -0.09 17.67
CA GLN A 16 16.16 1.21 18.28
C GLN A 16 15.98 1.09 19.80
N ARG A 17 15.12 0.17 20.26
CA ARG A 17 14.92 -0.08 21.69
C ARG A 17 16.18 -0.54 22.40
N GLU A 18 17.02 -1.36 21.76
CA GLU A 18 18.29 -1.82 22.32
C GLU A 18 19.28 -0.64 22.49
N GLU A 19 19.34 0.27 21.53
CA GLU A 19 20.24 1.44 21.61
C GLU A 19 19.75 2.46 22.65
N LEU A 20 18.45 2.70 22.73
CA LEU A 20 17.86 3.55 23.79
C LEU A 20 18.14 3.00 25.19
N LYS A 21 18.09 1.67 25.39
CA LYS A 21 18.44 1.04 26.67
C LYS A 21 19.90 1.23 27.08
N LYS A 22 20.80 1.44 26.10
CA LYS A 22 22.21 1.75 26.33
C LYS A 22 22.45 3.25 26.62
N GLY A 23 21.38 4.05 26.73
CA GLY A 23 21.43 5.49 26.97
C GLY A 23 21.83 6.31 25.74
N ARG A 24 21.78 5.74 24.54
CA ARG A 24 22.07 6.49 23.31
C ARG A 24 20.88 7.34 22.90
N ASP A 25 21.15 8.57 22.47
CA ASP A 25 20.14 9.41 21.83
C ASP A 25 19.96 8.95 20.38
N VAL A 26 18.78 8.39 20.07
CA VAL A 26 18.48 7.79 18.76
C VAL A 26 17.41 8.61 18.06
N ILE A 27 17.77 9.21 16.93
CA ILE A 27 16.82 9.84 16.01
C ILE A 27 16.33 8.78 15.03
N SER A 28 15.03 8.46 15.08
CA SER A 28 14.43 7.45 14.19
C SER A 28 13.91 8.08 12.92
N LEU A 29 14.41 7.64 11.77
CA LEU A 29 13.89 7.92 10.44
C LEU A 29 13.30 6.66 9.78
N ALA A 30 12.98 5.64 10.57
CA ALA A 30 12.62 4.32 10.08
C ALA A 30 11.19 4.26 9.52
N VAL A 31 10.25 4.97 10.13
CA VAL A 31 8.84 4.96 9.75
C VAL A 31 8.39 6.38 9.43
N GLY A 32 7.86 6.58 8.23
CA GLY A 32 7.19 7.83 7.85
C GLY A 32 5.75 7.83 8.37
N ASP A 33 5.57 8.16 9.65
CA ASP A 33 4.26 8.27 10.27
C ASP A 33 3.84 9.75 10.37
N PRO A 34 2.57 10.10 10.10
CA PRO A 34 2.09 11.46 10.29
C PRO A 34 2.26 11.90 11.75
N ASP A 35 2.98 12.98 11.97
CA ASP A 35 3.27 13.55 13.30
C ASP A 35 2.26 14.59 13.76
N LEU A 36 1.45 15.12 12.82
CA LEU A 36 0.39 16.07 13.11
C LEU A 36 -0.93 15.36 13.43
N PRO A 37 -1.72 15.89 14.39
CA PRO A 37 -3.01 15.31 14.70
C PRO A 37 -3.98 15.46 13.52
N THR A 38 -4.92 14.52 13.41
CA THR A 38 -6.00 14.60 12.43
C THR A 38 -6.80 15.91 12.62
N PRO A 39 -7.10 16.66 11.55
CA PRO A 39 -7.85 17.90 11.65
C PRO A 39 -9.18 17.76 12.38
N ARG A 40 -9.49 18.70 13.27
CA ARG A 40 -10.72 18.70 14.11
C ARG A 40 -12.01 18.41 13.34
N PRO A 41 -12.28 19.02 12.16
CA PRO A 41 -13.51 18.73 11.43
C PRO A 41 -13.70 17.24 11.12
N ILE A 42 -12.61 16.51 10.88
CA ILE A 42 -12.64 15.05 10.59
C ILE A 42 -12.90 14.27 11.87
N THR A 43 -12.18 14.57 12.95
CA THR A 43 -12.35 13.88 14.23
C THR A 43 -13.71 14.11 14.85
N ASP A 44 -14.22 15.36 14.81
CA ASP A 44 -15.54 15.70 15.32
C ASP A 44 -16.65 15.03 14.51
N PHE A 45 -16.49 14.94 13.19
CA PHE A 45 -17.41 14.20 12.33
C PHE A 45 -17.42 12.71 12.70
N ALA A 46 -16.25 12.08 12.79
CA ALA A 46 -16.12 10.68 13.16
C ALA A 46 -16.74 10.39 14.53
N ALA A 47 -16.49 11.25 15.52
CA ALA A 47 -17.06 11.14 16.88
C ALA A 47 -18.60 11.23 16.89
N ARG A 48 -19.20 12.01 15.99
CA ARG A 48 -20.66 12.05 15.84
C ARG A 48 -21.21 10.82 15.14
N GLU A 49 -20.54 10.38 14.07
CA GLU A 49 -21.00 9.25 13.28
C GLU A 49 -20.90 7.91 14.03
N VAL A 50 -19.88 7.72 14.84
CA VAL A 50 -19.71 6.48 15.63
C VAL A 50 -20.82 6.28 16.69
N LYS A 51 -21.51 7.36 17.08
CA LYS A 51 -22.65 7.30 18.02
C LYS A 51 -23.97 6.88 17.36
N LYS A 52 -24.03 6.81 16.05
CA LYS A 52 -25.26 6.46 15.31
C LYS A 52 -25.38 4.94 15.18
N PRO A 53 -26.42 4.29 15.73
CA PRO A 53 -26.60 2.83 15.64
C PRO A 53 -26.62 2.30 14.21
N ALA A 54 -27.06 3.11 13.24
CA ALA A 54 -27.05 2.73 11.81
C ALA A 54 -25.65 2.44 11.27
N ASN A 55 -24.60 3.02 11.88
CA ASN A 55 -23.21 2.83 11.50
C ASN A 55 -22.56 1.60 12.20
N HIS A 56 -23.28 0.90 13.08
CA HIS A 56 -22.80 -0.30 13.77
C HIS A 56 -23.14 -1.58 13.01
N ARG A 57 -23.45 -1.47 11.74
CA ARG A 57 -23.78 -2.62 10.89
C ARG A 57 -22.52 -3.26 10.30
N TYR A 58 -22.64 -4.53 9.98
CA TYR A 58 -21.59 -5.25 9.26
C TYR A 58 -21.32 -4.56 7.90
N PRO A 59 -20.07 -4.25 7.55
CA PRO A 59 -19.75 -3.66 6.26
C PRO A 59 -19.85 -4.72 5.16
N TYR A 60 -20.67 -4.46 4.15
CA TYR A 60 -20.81 -5.34 3.01
C TYR A 60 -20.05 -4.81 1.79
N GLY A 61 -19.28 -5.69 1.14
CA GLY A 61 -18.67 -5.45 -0.16
C GLY A 61 -17.71 -4.26 -0.18
N ARG A 62 -17.84 -3.43 -1.20
CA ARG A 62 -16.88 -2.39 -1.61
C ARG A 62 -17.02 -1.05 -0.86
N GLY A 63 -17.65 -1.01 0.30
CA GLY A 63 -17.97 0.20 1.04
C GLY A 63 -19.34 0.80 0.68
N THR A 64 -19.79 1.80 1.44
CA THR A 64 -21.10 2.40 1.23
C THR A 64 -21.18 3.15 -0.11
N GLU A 65 -22.32 3.09 -0.77
CA GLU A 65 -22.58 3.83 -2.02
C GLU A 65 -22.28 5.32 -1.86
N ARG A 66 -22.71 5.92 -0.74
CA ARG A 66 -22.45 7.32 -0.44
C ARG A 66 -20.96 7.67 -0.45
N LEU A 67 -20.11 6.81 0.12
CA LEU A 67 -18.67 7.02 0.13
C LEU A 67 -18.06 6.85 -1.26
N ARG A 68 -18.46 5.82 -2.00
CA ARG A 68 -17.99 5.60 -3.38
C ARG A 68 -18.35 6.77 -4.30
N ARG A 69 -19.58 7.29 -4.20
CA ARG A 69 -20.01 8.50 -4.95
C ARG A 69 -19.19 9.74 -4.55
N ALA A 70 -18.89 9.90 -3.26
CA ALA A 70 -18.05 11.01 -2.79
C ALA A 70 -16.63 10.90 -3.33
N ILE A 71 -16.04 9.70 -3.38
CA ILE A 71 -14.72 9.44 -3.96
C ILE A 71 -14.73 9.78 -5.46
N ALA A 72 -15.69 9.27 -6.22
CA ALA A 72 -15.82 9.55 -7.66
C ALA A 72 -15.98 11.06 -7.93
N SER A 73 -16.81 11.75 -7.14
CA SER A 73 -16.99 13.21 -7.23
C SER A 73 -15.70 13.98 -6.91
N TRP A 74 -14.95 13.54 -5.91
CA TRP A 74 -13.66 14.15 -5.57
C TRP A 74 -12.64 14.00 -6.70
N HIS A 75 -12.52 12.81 -7.27
CA HIS A 75 -11.64 12.55 -8.41
C HIS A 75 -12.00 13.40 -9.62
N TYR A 76 -13.30 13.55 -9.90
CA TYR A 76 -13.75 14.42 -10.98
C TYR A 76 -13.36 15.88 -10.74
N LYS A 77 -13.62 16.41 -9.54
CA LYS A 77 -13.29 17.81 -9.20
C LYS A 77 -11.79 18.09 -9.19
N ARG A 78 -10.99 17.13 -8.74
CA ARG A 78 -9.55 17.32 -8.54
C ARG A 78 -8.72 17.02 -9.78
N HIS A 79 -9.15 16.06 -10.58
CA HIS A 79 -8.37 15.50 -11.69
C HIS A 79 -9.12 15.45 -13.03
N GLY A 80 -10.39 15.86 -13.07
CA GLY A 80 -11.25 15.72 -14.26
C GLY A 80 -11.61 14.27 -14.61
N LEU A 81 -11.26 13.30 -13.75
CA LEU A 81 -11.46 11.88 -13.98
C LEU A 81 -12.88 11.47 -13.62
N LYS A 82 -13.64 11.01 -14.60
CA LYS A 82 -14.98 10.44 -14.39
C LYS A 82 -14.85 8.96 -14.05
N LEU A 83 -15.34 8.58 -12.87
CA LEU A 83 -15.38 7.19 -12.39
C LEU A 83 -16.83 6.80 -12.15
N ASP A 84 -17.19 5.59 -12.54
CA ASP A 84 -18.44 4.96 -12.13
C ASP A 84 -18.29 4.47 -10.66
N PRO A 85 -19.07 5.02 -9.71
CA PRO A 85 -18.97 4.60 -8.32
C PRO A 85 -19.39 3.15 -8.07
N GLU A 86 -20.10 2.51 -9.02
CA GLU A 86 -20.55 1.13 -8.88
C GLU A 86 -19.53 0.11 -9.38
N THR A 87 -18.73 0.44 -10.38
CA THR A 87 -17.84 -0.54 -11.03
C THR A 87 -16.36 -0.19 -10.89
N GLU A 88 -16.02 1.10 -10.66
CA GLU A 88 -14.64 1.57 -10.70
C GLU A 88 -14.12 2.11 -9.35
N VAL A 89 -14.92 1.99 -8.28
CA VAL A 89 -14.53 2.46 -6.94
C VAL A 89 -14.73 1.36 -5.91
N THR A 90 -13.68 1.07 -5.15
CA THR A 90 -13.74 0.23 -3.95
C THR A 90 -13.08 0.94 -2.77
N VAL A 91 -13.63 0.74 -1.57
CA VAL A 91 -13.11 1.32 -0.34
C VAL A 91 -12.18 0.32 0.32
N LEU A 92 -11.02 0.79 0.75
CA LEU A 92 -9.98 -0.02 1.40
C LEU A 92 -9.68 0.51 2.81
N ILE A 93 -9.13 -0.34 3.66
CA ILE A 93 -8.54 0.05 4.95
C ILE A 93 -7.10 0.51 4.69
N GLY A 94 -6.97 1.66 4.05
CA GLY A 94 -5.71 2.21 3.57
C GLY A 94 -5.22 1.55 2.27
N SER A 95 -4.37 2.26 1.52
CA SER A 95 -3.84 1.83 0.22
C SER A 95 -3.01 0.55 0.28
N LYS A 96 -2.39 0.26 1.43
CA LYS A 96 -1.60 -0.97 1.64
C LYS A 96 -2.41 -2.24 1.43
N GLU A 97 -3.67 -2.25 1.83
CA GLU A 97 -4.60 -3.37 1.60
C GLU A 97 -4.75 -3.63 0.11
N GLY A 98 -5.05 -2.60 -0.69
CA GLY A 98 -5.17 -2.73 -2.14
C GLY A 98 -3.89 -3.21 -2.80
N ILE A 99 -2.75 -2.64 -2.43
CA ILE A 99 -1.43 -3.04 -2.94
C ILE A 99 -1.15 -4.52 -2.64
N ALA A 100 -1.47 -4.98 -1.44
CA ALA A 100 -1.24 -6.37 -1.05
C ALA A 100 -2.21 -7.35 -1.72
N HIS A 101 -3.45 -6.94 -1.99
CA HIS A 101 -4.48 -7.81 -2.55
C HIS A 101 -4.58 -7.77 -4.08
N LEU A 102 -4.13 -6.69 -4.73
CA LEU A 102 -4.16 -6.58 -6.18
C LEU A 102 -3.49 -7.77 -6.91
N PRO A 103 -2.31 -8.27 -6.45
CA PRO A 103 -1.70 -9.45 -7.04
C PRO A 103 -2.59 -10.70 -7.05
N PHE A 104 -3.43 -10.90 -6.03
CA PHE A 104 -4.35 -12.05 -5.99
C PHE A 104 -5.46 -11.97 -7.06
N ALA A 105 -5.80 -10.76 -7.48
CA ALA A 105 -6.80 -10.56 -8.52
C ALA A 105 -6.24 -10.65 -9.94
N LEU A 106 -4.93 -10.39 -10.11
CA LEU A 106 -4.32 -10.22 -11.42
C LEU A 106 -3.28 -11.28 -11.79
N LEU A 107 -2.72 -12.00 -10.80
CA LEU A 107 -1.58 -12.89 -11.01
C LEU A 107 -1.92 -14.33 -10.65
N ASP A 108 -1.37 -15.25 -11.44
CA ASP A 108 -1.40 -16.69 -11.22
C ASP A 108 0.03 -17.28 -11.14
N ARG A 109 0.12 -18.56 -10.82
CA ARG A 109 1.38 -19.30 -10.87
C ARG A 109 1.96 -19.28 -12.30
N GLY A 110 3.20 -18.83 -12.42
CA GLY A 110 3.89 -18.68 -13.70
C GLY A 110 3.95 -17.23 -14.18
N ASP A 111 3.04 -16.38 -13.71
CA ASP A 111 3.11 -14.94 -13.94
C ASP A 111 4.24 -14.29 -13.13
N ALA A 112 4.57 -13.07 -13.48
CA ALA A 112 5.53 -12.25 -12.76
C ALA A 112 5.01 -10.83 -12.57
N ALA A 113 5.51 -10.14 -11.54
CA ALA A 113 5.35 -8.71 -11.38
C ALA A 113 6.71 -8.02 -11.31
N LEU A 114 6.85 -6.92 -12.04
CA LEU A 114 8.03 -6.05 -11.95
C LEU A 114 7.88 -5.19 -10.69
N ILE A 115 8.82 -5.35 -9.77
CA ILE A 115 8.81 -4.63 -8.49
C ILE A 115 10.07 -3.78 -8.40
N PRO A 116 9.94 -2.45 -8.16
CA PRO A 116 11.10 -1.61 -7.91
C PRO A 116 12.00 -2.18 -6.80
N ASP A 117 13.31 -1.99 -6.94
CA ASP A 117 14.28 -2.40 -5.92
C ASP A 117 15.32 -1.28 -5.72
N PRO A 118 15.32 -0.59 -4.56
CA PRO A 118 14.49 -0.82 -3.37
C PRO A 118 13.01 -0.41 -3.53
N ALA A 119 12.12 -1.07 -2.74
CA ALA A 119 10.69 -0.77 -2.75
C ALA A 119 10.04 -0.93 -1.38
N TYR A 120 8.79 -0.48 -1.31
CA TYR A 120 7.94 -0.73 -0.15
C TYR A 120 7.68 -2.24 0.02
N PRO A 121 7.94 -2.83 1.20
CA PRO A 121 7.90 -4.29 1.40
C PRO A 121 6.58 -4.96 1.03
N ALA A 122 5.45 -4.22 1.09
CA ALA A 122 4.13 -4.76 0.77
C ALA A 122 3.99 -5.20 -0.69
N TYR A 123 4.73 -4.57 -1.63
CA TYR A 123 4.68 -4.94 -3.05
C TYR A 123 5.12 -6.39 -3.25
N LYS A 124 6.33 -6.71 -2.78
CA LYS A 124 6.90 -8.05 -2.88
C LYS A 124 6.04 -9.10 -2.16
N THR A 125 5.54 -8.77 -0.98
CA THR A 125 4.74 -9.70 -0.17
C THR A 125 3.47 -10.11 -0.88
N GLY A 126 2.71 -9.17 -1.46
CA GLY A 126 1.48 -9.47 -2.21
C GLY A 126 1.73 -10.40 -3.40
N VAL A 127 2.78 -10.14 -4.18
CA VAL A 127 3.17 -10.97 -5.33
C VAL A 127 3.56 -12.38 -4.89
N LEU A 128 4.38 -12.53 -3.87
CA LEU A 128 4.79 -13.85 -3.37
C LEU A 128 3.61 -14.67 -2.83
N LEU A 129 2.65 -14.00 -2.16
CA LEU A 129 1.45 -14.65 -1.65
C LEU A 129 0.51 -15.12 -2.76
N SER A 130 0.45 -14.44 -3.91
CA SER A 130 -0.33 -14.92 -5.06
C SER A 130 0.29 -16.15 -5.75
N GLY A 131 1.54 -16.50 -5.41
CA GLY A 131 2.28 -17.59 -6.03
C GLY A 131 3.03 -17.19 -7.31
N ALA A 132 2.97 -15.91 -7.68
CA ALA A 132 3.69 -15.34 -8.80
C ALA A 132 5.17 -15.04 -8.45
N ARG A 133 5.95 -14.70 -9.45
CA ARG A 133 7.37 -14.37 -9.30
C ARG A 133 7.56 -12.85 -9.17
N VAL A 134 8.52 -12.46 -8.34
CA VAL A 134 9.01 -11.08 -8.28
C VAL A 134 10.19 -10.96 -9.22
N GLU A 135 10.07 -10.06 -10.18
CA GLU A 135 11.18 -9.65 -11.06
C GLU A 135 11.64 -8.26 -10.59
N PRO A 136 12.87 -8.12 -10.09
CA PRO A 136 13.35 -6.84 -9.60
C PRO A 136 13.54 -5.85 -10.73
N LEU A 137 13.15 -4.60 -10.48
CA LEU A 137 13.38 -3.45 -11.34
C LEU A 137 14.33 -2.50 -10.60
N PRO A 138 15.65 -2.61 -10.79
CA PRO A 138 16.62 -1.85 -10.02
C PRO A 138 16.45 -0.34 -10.19
N LEU A 139 16.44 0.38 -9.07
CA LEU A 139 16.48 1.83 -8.99
C LEU A 139 17.87 2.25 -8.51
N ARG A 140 18.65 2.90 -9.38
CA ARG A 140 20.05 3.20 -9.12
C ARG A 140 20.29 4.70 -9.06
N GLU A 141 21.24 5.12 -8.23
CA GLU A 141 21.60 6.53 -8.08
C GLU A 141 22.12 7.14 -9.39
N GLU A 142 22.90 6.39 -10.17
CA GLU A 142 23.40 6.84 -11.47
C GLU A 142 22.32 7.13 -12.51
N ASN A 143 21.07 6.69 -12.25
CA ASN A 143 19.90 6.95 -13.07
C ASN A 143 18.79 7.71 -12.30
N ASP A 144 19.18 8.54 -11.34
CA ASP A 144 18.26 9.33 -10.49
C ASP A 144 17.15 8.48 -9.87
N PHE A 145 17.44 7.22 -9.53
CA PHE A 145 16.48 6.24 -9.03
C PHE A 145 15.26 6.02 -9.95
N LEU A 146 15.40 6.32 -11.24
CA LEU A 146 14.39 5.99 -12.22
C LEU A 146 14.57 4.57 -12.76
N PRO A 147 13.48 3.85 -13.04
CA PRO A 147 13.58 2.50 -13.59
C PRO A 147 14.12 2.51 -15.02
N GLU A 148 15.06 1.62 -15.29
CA GLU A 148 15.67 1.45 -16.60
C GLU A 148 14.89 0.39 -17.40
N PHE A 149 13.79 0.80 -18.03
CA PHE A 149 12.88 -0.11 -18.74
C PHE A 149 13.56 -0.86 -19.90
N GLY A 150 14.55 -0.26 -20.54
CA GLY A 150 15.32 -0.90 -21.62
C GLY A 150 16.19 -2.08 -21.17
N ALA A 151 16.54 -2.14 -19.89
CA ALA A 151 17.34 -3.20 -19.28
C ALA A 151 16.51 -4.41 -18.81
N ILE A 152 15.17 -4.34 -18.87
CA ILE A 152 14.30 -5.43 -18.43
C ILE A 152 14.50 -6.65 -19.37
N ASN A 153 14.75 -7.79 -18.75
CA ASN A 153 14.88 -9.06 -19.48
C ASN A 153 13.56 -9.37 -20.23
N ARG A 154 13.66 -9.66 -21.53
CA ARG A 154 12.48 -9.97 -22.36
C ARG A 154 11.68 -11.16 -21.85
N ALA A 155 12.33 -12.16 -21.27
CA ALA A 155 11.63 -13.31 -20.70
C ALA A 155 10.87 -12.95 -19.41
N ALA A 156 11.37 -12.00 -18.60
CA ALA A 156 10.66 -11.42 -17.47
C ALA A 156 9.45 -10.62 -17.94
N LEU A 157 9.64 -9.77 -18.94
CA LEU A 157 8.58 -8.94 -19.52
C LEU A 157 7.45 -9.79 -20.14
N ALA A 158 7.77 -10.90 -20.77
CA ALA A 158 6.78 -11.82 -21.36
C ALA A 158 5.88 -12.50 -20.30
N ARG A 159 6.35 -12.61 -19.05
CA ARG A 159 5.59 -13.17 -17.91
C ARG A 159 4.92 -12.09 -17.04
N ALA A 160 5.31 -10.83 -17.21
CA ALA A 160 4.77 -9.72 -16.44
C ALA A 160 3.30 -9.44 -16.83
N ARG A 161 2.50 -9.14 -15.81
CA ARG A 161 1.09 -8.75 -15.95
C ARG A 161 0.87 -7.33 -15.44
#